data_cea5640bb3566f6559ef9d45bfa976a8
#
_entry.id   cea5640bb3566f6559ef9d45bfa976a8
#
_cell.length_a   1.000
_cell.length_b   1.000
_cell.length_c   1.000
_cell.angle_alpha   90.00
_cell.angle_beta   90.00
_cell.angle_gamma   90.00
#
_symmetry.space_group_name_H-M   'P 1'
#
loop_
_entity.id
_entity.type
_entity.pdbx_description
1 polymer ?
#
loop_
_entity_poly.entity_id
_entity_poly.type
_entity_poly.pdbx_seq_one_letter_code
_entity_poly.pdbx_strand_id
1 'polypeptide(L)'
;MWDVIDLSRWQFALTALYHFLFVPLTLGLIFLLAIMETIYVVTGKTIYRDMTRFWGKLFGINFALGVATGLTMEFQFGTNWSFYSNYVGDIFGAPLAMEALMAFFLESTFVGLFFFGWQRLNKYQHLLVTWLVAFGSNLSALWILNANGWMQYPTGTHFDIDTLRMEMTSFSELVFNPVSQVKFVHTVMAGYVTGAMFIMVISAWYLLRGRERDVALRSFAIGSVFGTLAIIGTLQLGDSSAYEVAQVQPVKLAAMEGEWQTEPAPAPFHVVAWPEQDQERNAFALKIPALLGILATHSLDKPVPGLKNLMAETYPRLQRGRMAWLLMQEISQGNREPHVLQAFRELEGDLGYGMLLSRYAPDMNHVTAAQYQAAMRGAIPQVAPVFWSFRIMVGCGSLLLLVMLIALVQTLRGKIDQHRWVLKMALWSLPLPWIAIEAGWFMTEFGRQPWAIQDILPTYSAHSALTTGQLAFSLIMIVGLYTLFLIAEVYLMQKYARLGPSAMQSEQPTQQQG
;
A
#
# COMPACT_ATOMS: atom_id res chain seq x y z
N MET A 1 17.60 11.97 -21.05
CA MET A 1 17.17 13.12 -20.22
C MET A 1 15.80 12.74 -19.68
N TRP A 2 15.58 12.85 -18.39
CA TRP A 2 14.28 12.49 -17.77
C TRP A 2 13.21 13.49 -18.21
N ASP A 3 12.06 13.02 -18.61
CA ASP A 3 10.95 13.87 -19.02
C ASP A 3 10.08 14.27 -17.81
N VAL A 4 9.10 15.15 -18.02
CA VAL A 4 8.17 15.63 -16.99
C VAL A 4 7.38 14.47 -16.38
N ILE A 5 7.00 13.49 -17.19
CA ILE A 5 6.20 12.34 -16.78
C ILE A 5 7.01 11.45 -15.84
N ASP A 6 8.24 11.12 -16.21
CA ASP A 6 9.12 10.29 -15.41
C ASP A 6 9.44 10.95 -14.06
N LEU A 7 9.75 12.24 -14.04
CA LEU A 7 9.98 12.97 -12.80
C LEU A 7 8.74 13.04 -11.91
N SER A 8 7.56 13.25 -12.48
CA SER A 8 6.29 13.26 -11.73
C SER A 8 6.01 11.88 -11.11
N ARG A 9 6.24 10.81 -11.85
CA ARG A 9 6.11 9.43 -11.37
C ARG A 9 7.10 9.13 -10.25
N TRP A 10 8.36 9.48 -10.41
CA TRP A 10 9.38 9.30 -9.37
C TRP A 10 9.07 10.09 -8.11
N GLN A 11 8.60 11.34 -8.26
CA GLN A 11 8.25 12.17 -7.10
C GLN A 11 7.12 11.52 -6.30
N PHE A 12 6.04 11.10 -6.95
CA PHE A 12 4.93 10.44 -6.26
C PHE A 12 5.35 9.10 -5.64
N ALA A 13 6.09 8.28 -6.39
CA ALA A 13 6.56 6.98 -5.92
C ALA A 13 7.46 7.11 -4.69
N LEU A 14 8.44 8.00 -4.71
CA LEU A 14 9.33 8.22 -3.56
C LEU A 14 8.58 8.80 -2.36
N THR A 15 7.65 9.73 -2.58
CA THR A 15 6.81 10.25 -1.50
C THR A 15 5.99 9.14 -0.84
N ALA A 16 5.36 8.28 -1.63
CA ALA A 16 4.57 7.16 -1.13
C ALA A 16 5.44 6.14 -0.38
N LEU A 17 6.59 5.75 -0.93
CA LEU A 17 7.52 4.81 -0.29
C LEU A 17 8.06 5.37 1.03
N TYR A 18 8.49 6.63 1.08
CA TYR A 18 8.90 7.26 2.35
C TYR A 18 7.76 7.32 3.37
N HIS A 19 6.55 7.65 2.97
CA HIS A 19 5.38 7.67 3.86
C HIS A 19 5.11 6.27 4.43
N PHE A 20 5.24 5.23 3.62
CA PHE A 20 5.05 3.84 4.04
C PHE A 20 6.17 3.26 4.92
N LEU A 21 7.24 4.00 5.18
CA LEU A 21 8.16 3.65 6.27
C LEU A 21 7.51 3.86 7.65
N PHE A 22 6.58 4.83 7.77
CA PHE A 22 5.93 5.22 9.03
C PHE A 22 4.56 4.56 9.25
N VAL A 23 3.73 4.48 8.22
CA VAL A 23 2.33 4.03 8.31
C VAL A 23 2.18 2.63 8.90
N PRO A 24 2.89 1.59 8.45
CA PRO A 24 2.72 0.24 8.97
C PRO A 24 3.05 0.14 10.46
N LEU A 25 4.08 0.87 10.89
CA LEU A 25 4.48 0.90 12.29
C LEU A 25 3.44 1.61 13.16
N THR A 26 2.86 2.71 12.68
CA THR A 26 1.73 3.40 13.35
C THR A 26 0.57 2.43 13.58
N LEU A 27 0.09 1.78 12.54
CA LEU A 27 -1.05 0.85 12.61
C LEU A 27 -0.80 -0.31 13.57
N GLY A 28 0.39 -0.91 13.50
CA GLY A 28 0.73 -2.05 14.35
C GLY A 28 0.94 -1.65 15.81
N LEU A 29 1.66 -0.57 16.07
CA LEU A 29 1.97 -0.16 17.44
C LEU A 29 0.71 0.29 18.20
N ILE A 30 -0.15 1.11 17.61
CA ILE A 30 -1.33 1.60 18.34
C ILE A 30 -2.27 0.46 18.75
N PHE A 31 -2.42 -0.54 17.89
CA PHE A 31 -3.23 -1.71 18.22
C PHE A 31 -2.62 -2.55 19.34
N LEU A 32 -1.30 -2.74 19.32
CA LEU A 32 -0.57 -3.41 20.39
C LEU A 32 -0.61 -2.63 21.72
N LEU A 33 -0.57 -1.30 21.67
CA LEU A 33 -0.77 -0.43 22.83
C LEU A 33 -2.15 -0.61 23.44
N ALA A 34 -3.19 -0.65 22.62
CA ALA A 34 -4.56 -0.88 23.08
C ALA A 34 -4.71 -2.27 23.74
N ILE A 35 -4.05 -3.31 23.21
CA ILE A 35 -4.00 -4.64 23.83
C ILE A 35 -3.27 -4.59 25.19
N MET A 36 -2.09 -3.98 25.25
CA MET A 36 -1.32 -3.87 26.50
C MET A 36 -2.09 -3.11 27.58
N GLU A 37 -2.73 -2.02 27.22
CA GLU A 37 -3.55 -1.24 28.13
C GLU A 37 -4.82 -1.99 28.56
N THR A 38 -5.43 -2.76 27.68
CA THR A 38 -6.55 -3.65 28.02
C THR A 38 -6.12 -4.66 29.10
N ILE A 39 -4.94 -5.28 28.93
CA ILE A 39 -4.40 -6.20 29.93
C ILE A 39 -4.16 -5.47 31.26
N TYR A 40 -3.65 -4.24 31.23
CA TYR A 40 -3.50 -3.42 32.44
C TYR A 40 -4.85 -3.19 33.14
N VAL A 41 -5.85 -2.74 32.41
CA VAL A 41 -7.16 -2.41 33.00
C VAL A 41 -7.85 -3.63 33.60
N VAL A 42 -7.75 -4.78 32.94
CA VAL A 42 -8.38 -6.06 33.37
C VAL A 42 -7.61 -6.68 34.55
N THR A 43 -6.28 -6.71 34.49
CA THR A 43 -5.47 -7.41 35.51
C THR A 43 -5.02 -6.52 36.66
N GLY A 44 -5.05 -5.20 36.53
CA GLY A 44 -4.52 -4.24 37.50
C GLY A 44 -2.99 -4.20 37.61
N LYS A 45 -2.26 -5.00 36.81
CA LYS A 45 -0.80 -5.08 36.88
C LYS A 45 -0.15 -3.86 36.24
N THR A 46 0.49 -3.02 37.03
CA THR A 46 1.09 -1.74 36.59
C THR A 46 2.17 -1.86 35.53
N ILE A 47 2.83 -3.01 35.43
CA ILE A 47 3.84 -3.27 34.40
C ILE A 47 3.28 -3.09 32.98
N TYR A 48 2.02 -3.44 32.74
CA TYR A 48 1.41 -3.26 31.41
C TYR A 48 1.09 -1.78 31.12
N ARG A 49 0.77 -0.99 32.16
CA ARG A 49 0.68 0.47 32.04
C ARG A 49 2.03 1.07 31.65
N ASP A 50 3.09 0.63 32.29
CA ASP A 50 4.44 1.14 32.05
C ASP A 50 4.94 0.72 30.65
N MET A 51 4.58 -0.49 30.20
CA MET A 51 4.78 -0.94 28.82
C MET A 51 4.03 -0.03 27.84
N THR A 52 2.75 0.26 28.09
CA THR A 52 1.94 1.15 27.22
C THR A 52 2.57 2.54 27.11
N ARG A 53 3.05 3.10 28.20
CA ARG A 53 3.74 4.40 28.20
C ARG A 53 5.05 4.38 27.41
N PHE A 54 5.85 3.34 27.59
CA PHE A 54 7.13 3.20 26.90
C PHE A 54 6.93 3.04 25.39
N TRP A 55 6.14 2.07 24.97
CA TRP A 55 5.85 1.83 23.55
C TRP A 55 5.05 2.98 22.94
N GLY A 56 4.19 3.64 23.74
CA GLY A 56 3.46 4.84 23.35
C GLY A 56 4.38 6.01 23.00
N LYS A 57 5.52 6.17 23.68
CA LYS A 57 6.52 7.18 23.34
C LYS A 57 7.10 6.94 21.94
N LEU A 58 7.43 5.70 21.61
CA LEU A 58 7.94 5.33 20.30
C LEU A 58 6.86 5.48 19.22
N PHE A 59 5.62 5.07 19.52
CA PHE A 59 4.47 5.33 18.67
C PHE A 59 4.32 6.82 18.33
N GLY A 60 4.39 7.70 19.33
CA GLY A 60 4.21 9.14 19.10
C GLY A 60 5.28 9.77 18.20
N ILE A 61 6.52 9.30 18.27
CA ILE A 61 7.60 9.74 17.37
C ILE A 61 7.25 9.37 15.93
N ASN A 62 6.92 8.11 15.69
CA ASN A 62 6.57 7.59 14.38
C ASN A 62 5.29 8.24 13.83
N PHE A 63 4.27 8.39 14.68
CA PHE A 63 2.99 9.00 14.32
C PHE A 63 3.15 10.43 13.80
N ALA A 64 3.92 11.26 14.50
CA ALA A 64 4.12 12.66 14.10
C ALA A 64 4.75 12.78 12.71
N LEU A 65 5.71 11.91 12.40
CA LEU A 65 6.38 11.89 11.09
C LEU A 65 5.48 11.27 10.00
N GLY A 66 4.70 10.26 10.37
CA GLY A 66 3.69 9.68 9.48
C GLY A 66 2.66 10.71 9.03
N VAL A 67 2.12 11.51 9.94
CA VAL A 67 1.18 12.60 9.62
C VAL A 67 1.82 13.64 8.71
N ALA A 68 3.05 14.10 9.02
CA ALA A 68 3.73 15.11 8.21
C ALA A 68 3.96 14.64 6.76
N THR A 69 4.35 13.38 6.58
CA THR A 69 4.57 12.80 5.25
C THR A 69 3.27 12.51 4.50
N GLY A 70 2.20 12.14 5.20
CA GLY A 70 0.87 11.91 4.64
C GLY A 70 0.27 13.18 4.05
N LEU A 71 0.27 14.28 4.81
CA LEU A 71 -0.21 15.57 4.32
C LEU A 71 0.52 16.04 3.05
N THR A 72 1.82 15.87 3.00
CA THR A 72 2.61 16.24 1.81
C THR A 72 2.22 15.39 0.60
N MET A 73 1.88 14.10 0.79
CA MET A 73 1.44 13.22 -0.28
C MET A 73 0.09 13.66 -0.85
N GLU A 74 -0.85 14.08 -0.01
CA GLU A 74 -2.14 14.58 -0.46
C GLU A 74 -2.02 15.86 -1.29
N PHE A 75 -1.14 16.78 -0.92
CA PHE A 75 -0.91 18.01 -1.69
C PHE A 75 -0.40 17.74 -3.11
N GLN A 76 0.24 16.62 -3.38
CA GLN A 76 0.71 16.28 -4.73
C GLN A 76 -0.42 16.08 -5.73
N PHE A 77 -1.61 15.68 -5.30
CA PHE A 77 -2.78 15.58 -6.19
C PHE A 77 -3.15 16.93 -6.81
N GLY A 78 -3.02 18.02 -6.06
CA GLY A 78 -3.27 19.37 -6.56
C GLY A 78 -2.07 19.98 -7.32
N THR A 79 -0.85 19.67 -6.92
CA THR A 79 0.37 20.27 -7.48
C THR A 79 0.91 19.52 -8.69
N ASN A 80 1.09 18.20 -8.59
CA ASN A 80 1.78 17.40 -9.60
C ASN A 80 0.83 16.65 -10.53
N TRP A 81 -0.42 16.42 -10.08
CA TRP A 81 -1.41 15.58 -10.76
C TRP A 81 -2.73 16.33 -10.95
N SER A 82 -2.65 17.61 -11.37
CA SER A 82 -3.84 18.47 -11.48
C SER A 82 -4.85 17.99 -12.52
N PHE A 83 -4.40 17.39 -13.64
CA PHE A 83 -5.34 16.81 -14.59
C PHE A 83 -6.08 15.62 -14.00
N TYR A 84 -5.38 14.74 -13.27
CA TYR A 84 -6.01 13.66 -12.50
C TYR A 84 -7.07 14.21 -11.56
N SER A 85 -6.72 15.21 -10.74
CA SER A 85 -7.63 15.79 -9.76
C SER A 85 -8.83 16.50 -10.39
N ASN A 86 -8.66 17.06 -11.57
CA ASN A 86 -9.78 17.63 -12.33
C ASN A 86 -10.68 16.54 -12.94
N TYR A 87 -10.07 15.50 -13.53
CA TYR A 87 -10.79 14.47 -14.28
C TYR A 87 -11.61 13.52 -13.40
N VAL A 88 -11.15 13.25 -12.17
CA VAL A 88 -11.80 12.31 -11.24
C VAL A 88 -12.00 12.87 -9.83
N GLY A 89 -11.91 14.20 -9.66
CA GLY A 89 -11.97 14.85 -8.35
C GLY A 89 -13.25 14.60 -7.58
N ASP A 90 -14.36 14.44 -8.25
CA ASP A 90 -15.66 14.10 -7.64
C ASP A 90 -15.63 12.72 -6.97
N ILE A 91 -14.96 11.77 -7.58
CA ILE A 91 -14.89 10.38 -7.09
C ILE A 91 -13.79 10.20 -6.05
N PHE A 92 -12.57 10.61 -6.42
CA PHE A 92 -11.39 10.45 -5.57
C PHE A 92 -11.43 11.35 -4.33
N GLY A 93 -12.03 12.53 -4.44
CA GLY A 93 -12.16 13.49 -3.35
C GLY A 93 -13.09 13.03 -2.22
N ALA A 94 -14.09 12.19 -2.51
CA ALA A 94 -15.02 11.72 -1.49
C ALA A 94 -14.33 10.87 -0.39
N PRO A 95 -13.57 9.81 -0.68
CA PRO A 95 -12.79 9.08 0.33
C PRO A 95 -11.79 9.97 1.09
N LEU A 96 -11.10 10.89 0.39
CA LEU A 96 -10.15 11.81 1.03
C LEU A 96 -10.85 12.77 2.00
N ALA A 97 -12.02 13.28 1.65
CA ALA A 97 -12.82 14.11 2.53
C ALA A 97 -13.31 13.34 3.77
N MET A 98 -13.73 12.08 3.59
CA MET A 98 -14.13 11.22 4.71
C MET A 98 -12.93 10.89 5.61
N GLU A 99 -11.75 10.64 5.04
CA GLU A 99 -10.52 10.47 5.80
C GLU A 99 -10.23 11.70 6.66
N ALA A 100 -10.18 12.89 6.06
CA ALA A 100 -9.89 14.12 6.76
C ALA A 100 -10.91 14.44 7.87
N LEU A 101 -12.21 14.35 7.55
CA LEU A 101 -13.29 14.77 8.46
C LEU A 101 -13.59 13.75 9.56
N MET A 102 -13.48 12.46 9.28
CA MET A 102 -13.83 11.41 10.26
C MET A 102 -12.59 10.81 10.91
N ALA A 103 -11.63 10.34 10.12
CA ALA A 103 -10.51 9.59 10.62
C ALA A 103 -9.44 10.49 11.25
N PHE A 104 -8.95 11.47 10.51
CA PHE A 104 -7.87 12.35 10.99
C PHE A 104 -8.31 13.22 12.18
N PHE A 105 -9.52 13.77 12.19
CA PHE A 105 -10.03 14.52 13.35
C PHE A 105 -10.19 13.64 14.59
N LEU A 106 -10.70 12.42 14.42
CA LEU A 106 -10.79 11.45 15.50
C LEU A 106 -9.39 11.13 16.05
N GLU A 107 -8.48 10.80 15.16
CA GLU A 107 -7.11 10.40 15.52
C GLU A 107 -6.36 11.55 16.20
N SER A 108 -6.30 12.73 15.60
CA SER A 108 -5.58 13.89 16.15
C SER A 108 -6.13 14.34 17.50
N THR A 109 -7.45 14.31 17.69
CA THR A 109 -8.08 14.67 18.97
C THR A 109 -7.70 13.69 20.07
N PHE A 110 -7.81 12.39 19.81
CA PHE A 110 -7.58 11.38 20.85
C PHE A 110 -6.10 11.06 21.08
N VAL A 111 -5.22 11.28 20.11
CA VAL A 111 -3.76 11.19 20.32
C VAL A 111 -3.29 12.18 21.39
N GLY A 112 -3.79 13.41 21.38
CA GLY A 112 -3.51 14.37 22.46
C GLY A 112 -3.96 13.87 23.84
N LEU A 113 -5.16 13.30 23.93
CA LEU A 113 -5.67 12.71 25.16
C LEU A 113 -4.91 11.43 25.57
N PHE A 114 -4.45 10.62 24.63
CA PHE A 114 -3.59 9.47 24.91
C PHE A 114 -2.30 9.86 25.63
N PHE A 115 -1.61 10.93 25.19
CA PHE A 115 -0.36 11.36 25.80
C PHE A 115 -0.57 12.13 27.10
N PHE A 116 -1.55 13.02 27.16
CA PHE A 116 -1.74 13.96 28.29
C PHE A 116 -2.88 13.56 29.24
N GLY A 117 -3.59 12.48 28.93
CA GLY A 117 -4.75 12.01 29.70
C GLY A 117 -4.44 11.16 30.93
N TRP A 118 -3.22 10.62 31.07
CA TRP A 118 -2.85 9.67 32.14
C TRP A 118 -3.14 10.16 33.57
N GLN A 119 -3.09 11.46 33.80
CA GLN A 119 -3.36 12.06 35.12
C GLN A 119 -4.78 12.62 35.27
N ARG A 120 -5.52 12.75 34.15
CA ARG A 120 -6.83 13.40 34.10
C ARG A 120 -7.98 12.41 33.93
N LEU A 121 -7.71 11.29 33.29
CA LEU A 121 -8.69 10.27 32.97
C LEU A 121 -8.55 9.07 33.91
N ASN A 122 -9.66 8.42 34.24
CA ASN A 122 -9.59 7.14 34.90
C ASN A 122 -9.11 6.05 33.90
N LYS A 123 -8.71 4.89 34.42
CA LYS A 123 -8.14 3.81 33.59
C LYS A 123 -9.06 3.33 32.45
N TYR A 124 -10.37 3.36 32.64
CA TYR A 124 -11.35 2.94 31.62
C TYR A 124 -11.51 4.00 30.53
N GLN A 125 -11.55 5.27 30.92
CA GLN A 125 -11.62 6.39 29.98
C GLN A 125 -10.35 6.46 29.13
N HIS A 126 -9.17 6.25 29.73
CA HIS A 126 -7.90 6.26 29.01
C HIS A 126 -7.83 5.09 28.02
N LEU A 127 -8.25 3.88 28.43
CA LEU A 127 -8.35 2.73 27.55
C LEU A 127 -9.28 2.99 26.35
N LEU A 128 -10.43 3.63 26.60
CA LEU A 128 -11.34 4.02 25.51
C LEU A 128 -10.65 4.98 24.52
N VAL A 129 -9.91 5.97 25.03
CA VAL A 129 -9.11 6.89 24.20
C VAL A 129 -8.11 6.11 23.33
N THR A 130 -7.38 5.16 23.91
CA THR A 130 -6.39 4.36 23.17
C THR A 130 -7.05 3.53 22.07
N TRP A 131 -8.20 2.92 22.33
CA TRP A 131 -8.97 2.21 21.30
C TRP A 131 -9.53 3.15 20.23
N LEU A 132 -9.94 4.37 20.58
CA LEU A 132 -10.41 5.37 19.60
C LEU A 132 -9.27 5.84 18.68
N VAL A 133 -8.05 6.00 19.21
CA VAL A 133 -6.86 6.26 18.36
C VAL A 133 -6.60 5.09 17.42
N ALA A 134 -6.61 3.85 17.94
CA ALA A 134 -6.43 2.66 17.12
C ALA A 134 -7.51 2.51 16.04
N PHE A 135 -8.75 2.80 16.37
CA PHE A 135 -9.86 2.81 15.41
C PHE A 135 -9.68 3.93 14.37
N GLY A 136 -9.34 5.14 14.79
CA GLY A 136 -9.09 6.29 13.91
C GLY A 136 -8.00 5.99 12.87
N SER A 137 -6.86 5.46 13.29
CA SER A 137 -5.77 5.09 12.39
C SER A 137 -6.17 4.03 11.37
N ASN A 138 -6.95 3.02 11.79
CA ASN A 138 -7.48 2.01 10.87
C ASN A 138 -8.54 2.57 9.92
N LEU A 139 -9.37 3.51 10.40
CA LEU A 139 -10.38 4.18 9.58
C LEU A 139 -9.73 5.09 8.54
N SER A 140 -8.63 5.77 8.88
CA SER A 140 -7.81 6.53 7.92
C SER A 140 -7.29 5.60 6.81
N ALA A 141 -6.69 4.47 7.18
CA ALA A 141 -6.24 3.48 6.23
C ALA A 141 -7.38 2.95 5.33
N LEU A 142 -8.59 2.77 5.86
CA LEU A 142 -9.76 2.34 5.08
C LEU A 142 -10.09 3.32 3.97
N TRP A 143 -10.19 4.61 4.28
CA TRP A 143 -10.57 5.62 3.30
C TRP A 143 -9.52 5.81 2.20
N ILE A 144 -8.25 5.88 2.58
CA ILE A 144 -7.16 6.00 1.60
C ILE A 144 -7.07 4.76 0.71
N LEU A 145 -7.27 3.56 1.27
CA LEU A 145 -7.22 2.32 0.50
C LEU A 145 -8.48 2.09 -0.35
N ASN A 146 -9.63 2.67 0.03
CA ASN A 146 -10.78 2.74 -0.85
C ASN A 146 -10.50 3.60 -2.09
N ALA A 147 -9.90 4.77 -1.92
CA ALA A 147 -9.48 5.60 -3.04
C ALA A 147 -8.49 4.86 -3.96
N ASN A 148 -7.48 4.23 -3.38
CA ASN A 148 -6.48 3.48 -4.15
C ASN A 148 -7.06 2.21 -4.82
N GLY A 149 -7.95 1.49 -4.14
CA GLY A 149 -8.61 0.31 -4.70
C GLY A 149 -9.54 0.66 -5.87
N TRP A 150 -10.22 1.80 -5.79
CA TRP A 150 -10.98 2.33 -6.91
C TRP A 150 -10.09 2.63 -8.14
N MET A 151 -8.90 3.17 -7.95
CA MET A 151 -7.95 3.36 -9.06
C MET A 151 -7.53 2.04 -9.71
N GLN A 152 -7.54 0.95 -8.97
CA GLN A 152 -7.21 -0.40 -9.47
C GLN A 152 -8.39 -1.06 -10.20
N TYR A 153 -9.61 -0.82 -9.72
CA TYR A 153 -10.85 -1.35 -10.28
C TYR A 153 -11.96 -0.30 -10.14
N PRO A 154 -12.12 0.59 -11.12
CA PRO A 154 -13.05 1.72 -11.06
C PRO A 154 -14.51 1.25 -11.22
N THR A 155 -15.24 1.20 -10.10
CA THR A 155 -16.66 0.86 -10.03
C THR A 155 -17.49 2.03 -9.54
N GLY A 156 -18.80 2.05 -9.84
CA GLY A 156 -19.73 3.08 -9.38
C GLY A 156 -19.49 4.47 -9.98
N THR A 157 -18.99 4.52 -11.22
CA THR A 157 -18.64 5.76 -11.92
C THR A 157 -19.01 5.71 -13.38
N HIS A 158 -19.24 6.87 -13.99
CA HIS A 158 -19.50 7.01 -15.42
C HIS A 158 -18.77 8.25 -15.96
N PHE A 159 -18.61 8.32 -17.27
CA PHE A 159 -18.13 9.52 -17.94
C PHE A 159 -19.30 10.46 -18.21
N ASP A 160 -19.23 11.69 -17.71
CA ASP A 160 -20.23 12.72 -17.99
C ASP A 160 -19.81 13.53 -19.22
N ILE A 161 -20.71 13.55 -20.21
CA ILE A 161 -20.45 14.17 -21.50
C ILE A 161 -20.58 15.70 -21.48
N ASP A 162 -21.25 16.25 -20.46
CA ASP A 162 -21.43 17.68 -20.29
C ASP A 162 -20.25 18.33 -19.60
N THR A 163 -19.69 17.65 -18.61
CA THR A 163 -18.52 18.08 -17.85
C THR A 163 -17.20 17.57 -18.42
N LEU A 164 -17.23 16.57 -19.32
CA LEU A 164 -16.09 15.84 -19.89
C LEU A 164 -15.18 15.24 -18.81
N ARG A 165 -15.77 14.75 -17.73
CA ARG A 165 -15.10 14.17 -16.57
C ARG A 165 -15.77 12.88 -16.13
N MET A 166 -15.06 12.12 -15.29
CA MET A 166 -15.66 11.00 -14.59
C MET A 166 -16.44 11.50 -13.38
N GLU A 167 -17.66 11.04 -13.22
CA GLU A 167 -18.53 11.37 -12.09
C GLU A 167 -18.97 10.13 -11.33
N MET A 168 -19.27 10.29 -10.05
CA MET A 168 -19.68 9.19 -9.18
C MET A 168 -21.16 8.90 -9.36
N THR A 169 -21.51 7.63 -9.65
CA THR A 169 -22.89 7.16 -9.69
C THR A 169 -23.32 6.46 -8.41
N SER A 170 -22.38 5.81 -7.72
CA SER A 170 -22.69 5.01 -6.54
C SER A 170 -21.54 5.04 -5.52
N PHE A 171 -21.73 5.78 -4.42
CA PHE A 171 -20.77 5.79 -3.32
C PHE A 171 -20.64 4.41 -2.64
N SER A 172 -21.72 3.65 -2.58
CA SER A 172 -21.68 2.30 -2.00
C SER A 172 -20.83 1.34 -2.82
N GLU A 173 -20.90 1.39 -4.15
CA GLU A 173 -20.04 0.56 -5.00
C GLU A 173 -18.56 0.94 -4.90
N LEU A 174 -18.25 2.21 -4.68
CA LEU A 174 -16.89 2.66 -4.41
C LEU A 174 -16.38 2.10 -3.06
N VAL A 175 -17.17 2.23 -1.99
CA VAL A 175 -16.78 1.78 -0.64
C VAL A 175 -16.70 0.26 -0.56
N PHE A 176 -17.64 -0.47 -1.14
CA PHE A 176 -17.68 -1.93 -1.13
C PHE A 176 -17.00 -2.57 -2.35
N ASN A 177 -16.12 -1.82 -3.00
CA ASN A 177 -15.26 -2.34 -4.06
C ASN A 177 -14.44 -3.55 -3.56
N PRO A 178 -14.51 -4.73 -4.21
CA PRO A 178 -13.88 -5.95 -3.72
C PRO A 178 -12.37 -5.83 -3.61
N VAL A 179 -11.73 -5.14 -4.56
CA VAL A 179 -10.28 -4.88 -4.54
C VAL A 179 -9.91 -4.01 -3.33
N SER A 180 -10.71 -2.97 -3.04
CA SER A 180 -10.49 -2.08 -1.89
C SER A 180 -10.58 -2.84 -0.57
N GLN A 181 -11.58 -3.69 -0.42
CA GLN A 181 -11.83 -4.43 0.83
C GLN A 181 -10.68 -5.38 1.16
N VAL A 182 -10.29 -6.22 0.19
CA VAL A 182 -9.19 -7.17 0.39
C VAL A 182 -7.87 -6.42 0.63
N LYS A 183 -7.61 -5.37 -0.14
CA LYS A 183 -6.41 -4.55 -0.02
C LYS A 183 -6.31 -3.87 1.34
N PHE A 184 -7.42 -3.32 1.84
CA PHE A 184 -7.47 -2.71 3.16
C PHE A 184 -7.06 -3.69 4.25
N VAL A 185 -7.71 -4.84 4.33
CA VAL A 185 -7.42 -5.79 5.40
C VAL A 185 -6.02 -6.37 5.26
N HIS A 186 -5.56 -6.69 4.04
CA HIS A 186 -4.20 -7.16 3.79
C HIS A 186 -3.14 -6.15 4.25
N THR A 187 -3.29 -4.87 3.89
CA THR A 187 -2.35 -3.80 4.24
C THR A 187 -2.32 -3.54 5.75
N VAL A 188 -3.47 -3.52 6.41
CA VAL A 188 -3.57 -3.35 7.87
C VAL A 188 -2.91 -4.53 8.59
N MET A 189 -3.17 -5.77 8.16
CA MET A 189 -2.52 -6.95 8.75
C MET A 189 -1.00 -6.92 8.57
N ALA A 190 -0.49 -6.47 7.41
CA ALA A 190 0.94 -6.26 7.20
C ALA A 190 1.52 -5.19 8.15
N GLY A 191 0.78 -4.12 8.42
CA GLY A 191 1.11 -3.14 9.45
C GLY A 191 1.18 -3.75 10.85
N TYR A 192 0.25 -4.64 11.18
CA TYR A 192 0.26 -5.36 12.46
C TYR A 192 1.48 -6.27 12.60
N VAL A 193 1.89 -6.95 11.53
CA VAL A 193 3.15 -7.73 11.49
C VAL A 193 4.35 -6.81 11.75
N THR A 194 4.37 -5.63 11.15
CA THR A 194 5.45 -4.64 11.32
C THR A 194 5.56 -4.18 12.78
N GLY A 195 4.45 -3.79 13.40
CA GLY A 195 4.42 -3.39 14.81
C GLY A 195 4.83 -4.51 15.76
N ALA A 196 4.35 -5.73 15.52
CA ALA A 196 4.72 -6.92 16.29
C ALA A 196 6.22 -7.19 16.19
N MET A 197 6.78 -7.18 14.98
CA MET A 197 8.20 -7.42 14.75
C MET A 197 9.06 -6.34 15.43
N PHE A 198 8.66 -5.08 15.33
CA PHE A 198 9.34 -3.95 15.98
C PHE A 198 9.44 -4.14 17.50
N ILE A 199 8.35 -4.50 18.17
CA ILE A 199 8.32 -4.78 19.61
C ILE A 199 9.20 -5.98 19.94
N MET A 200 9.11 -7.06 19.15
CA MET A 200 9.91 -8.27 19.38
C MET A 200 11.41 -8.01 19.24
N VAL A 201 11.82 -7.21 18.27
CA VAL A 201 13.22 -6.86 18.01
C VAL A 201 13.83 -6.10 19.18
N ILE A 202 13.16 -5.04 19.66
CA ILE A 202 13.66 -4.25 20.80
C ILE A 202 13.65 -5.11 22.08
N SER A 203 12.63 -5.93 22.26
CA SER A 203 12.56 -6.87 23.39
C SER A 203 13.68 -7.92 23.35
N ALA A 204 13.98 -8.47 22.16
CA ALA A 204 15.09 -9.39 21.96
C ALA A 204 16.44 -8.73 22.26
N TRP A 205 16.61 -7.46 21.86
CA TRP A 205 17.81 -6.70 22.18
C TRP A 205 18.00 -6.50 23.68
N TYR A 206 16.92 -6.22 24.45
CA TYR A 206 16.98 -6.15 25.92
C TYR A 206 17.34 -7.50 26.53
N LEU A 207 16.70 -8.58 26.11
CA LEU A 207 16.96 -9.93 26.65
C LEU A 207 18.39 -10.40 26.38
N LEU A 208 18.93 -10.11 25.18
CA LEU A 208 20.32 -10.43 24.84
C LEU A 208 21.33 -9.69 25.70
N ARG A 209 20.97 -8.52 26.23
CA ARG A 209 21.80 -7.67 27.12
C ARG A 209 21.48 -7.81 28.61
N GLY A 210 20.50 -8.63 28.95
CA GLY A 210 20.08 -8.83 30.37
C GLY A 210 19.41 -7.59 30.96
N ARG A 211 18.80 -6.70 30.14
CA ARG A 211 18.14 -5.48 30.59
C ARG A 211 16.63 -5.59 30.46
N GLU A 212 15.89 -4.86 31.32
CA GLU A 212 14.42 -4.71 31.23
C GLU A 212 13.67 -6.04 31.06
N ARG A 213 14.17 -7.11 31.71
CA ARG A 213 13.78 -8.50 31.45
C ARG A 213 12.27 -8.71 31.51
N ASP A 214 11.61 -8.16 32.53
CA ASP A 214 10.18 -8.39 32.76
C ASP A 214 9.30 -7.73 31.72
N VAL A 215 9.64 -6.52 31.30
CA VAL A 215 8.97 -5.80 30.21
C VAL A 215 9.26 -6.49 28.87
N ALA A 216 10.51 -6.87 28.65
CA ALA A 216 10.94 -7.49 27.39
C ALA A 216 10.27 -8.85 27.17
N LEU A 217 10.18 -9.72 28.18
CA LEU A 217 9.51 -11.02 28.05
C LEU A 217 8.02 -10.87 27.72
N ARG A 218 7.33 -9.95 28.39
CA ARG A 218 5.90 -9.71 28.13
C ARG A 218 5.66 -9.08 26.77
N SER A 219 6.46 -8.08 26.42
CA SER A 219 6.37 -7.43 25.10
C SER A 219 6.65 -8.41 23.97
N PHE A 220 7.70 -9.25 24.11
CA PHE A 220 8.02 -10.29 23.13
C PHE A 220 6.89 -11.31 23.02
N ALA A 221 6.30 -11.73 24.14
CA ALA A 221 5.18 -12.67 24.14
C ALA A 221 3.96 -12.10 23.43
N ILE A 222 3.55 -10.86 23.74
CA ILE A 222 2.43 -10.20 23.08
C ILE A 222 2.73 -10.05 21.58
N GLY A 223 3.93 -9.58 21.22
CA GLY A 223 4.35 -9.42 19.83
C GLY A 223 4.35 -10.75 19.07
N SER A 224 4.85 -11.85 19.66
CA SER A 224 4.90 -13.16 18.99
C SER A 224 3.52 -13.75 18.74
N VAL A 225 2.58 -13.63 19.69
CA VAL A 225 1.20 -14.10 19.51
C VAL A 225 0.46 -13.25 18.47
N PHE A 226 0.44 -11.95 18.68
CA PHE A 226 -0.23 -11.02 17.79
C PHE A 226 0.35 -11.05 16.36
N GLY A 227 1.69 -11.04 16.25
CA GLY A 227 2.38 -11.09 14.96
C GLY A 227 2.14 -12.40 14.20
N THR A 228 2.05 -13.54 14.89
CA THR A 228 1.72 -14.82 14.26
C THR A 228 0.32 -14.82 13.69
N LEU A 229 -0.67 -14.30 14.42
CA LEU A 229 -2.03 -14.17 13.91
C LEU A 229 -2.09 -13.20 12.73
N ALA A 230 -1.39 -12.08 12.83
CA ALA A 230 -1.34 -11.09 11.77
C ALA A 230 -0.68 -11.62 10.49
N ILE A 231 0.45 -12.33 10.58
CA ILE A 231 1.12 -12.86 9.37
C ILE A 231 0.30 -13.96 8.69
N ILE A 232 -0.38 -14.82 9.46
CA ILE A 232 -1.29 -15.82 8.89
C ILE A 232 -2.43 -15.11 8.14
N GLY A 233 -3.05 -14.09 8.75
CA GLY A 233 -4.07 -13.28 8.09
C GLY A 233 -3.53 -12.56 6.85
N THR A 234 -2.32 -12.00 6.91
CA THR A 234 -1.67 -11.34 5.76
C THR A 234 -1.49 -12.29 4.59
N LEU A 235 -1.05 -13.53 4.82
CA LEU A 235 -0.85 -14.51 3.75
C LEU A 235 -2.17 -14.97 3.14
N GLN A 236 -3.18 -15.24 3.98
CA GLN A 236 -4.51 -15.63 3.48
C GLN A 236 -5.17 -14.53 2.66
N LEU A 237 -5.07 -13.28 3.10
CA LEU A 237 -5.60 -12.13 2.37
C LEU A 237 -4.77 -11.78 1.14
N GLY A 238 -3.48 -12.11 1.14
CA GLY A 238 -2.62 -12.04 -0.03
C GLY A 238 -3.07 -12.97 -1.16
N ASP A 239 -3.46 -14.19 -0.81
CA ASP A 239 -4.07 -15.15 -1.74
C ASP A 239 -5.39 -14.60 -2.32
N SER A 240 -6.29 -14.11 -1.45
CA SER A 240 -7.53 -13.49 -1.89
C SER A 240 -7.29 -12.27 -2.79
N SER A 241 -6.26 -11.45 -2.49
CA SER A 241 -5.88 -10.31 -3.33
C SER A 241 -5.36 -10.74 -4.70
N ALA A 242 -4.58 -11.82 -4.77
CA ALA A 242 -4.08 -12.36 -6.04
C ALA A 242 -5.24 -12.88 -6.90
N TYR A 243 -6.23 -13.52 -6.28
CA TYR A 243 -7.45 -13.96 -6.96
C TYR A 243 -8.25 -12.79 -7.55
N GLU A 244 -8.47 -11.71 -6.78
CA GLU A 244 -9.15 -10.51 -7.29
C GLU A 244 -8.37 -9.86 -8.44
N VAL A 245 -7.03 -9.75 -8.32
CA VAL A 245 -6.17 -9.25 -9.40
C VAL A 245 -6.31 -10.10 -10.66
N ALA A 246 -6.42 -11.42 -10.53
CA ALA A 246 -6.63 -12.32 -11.66
C ALA A 246 -7.94 -12.03 -12.42
N GLN A 247 -8.99 -11.61 -11.70
CA GLN A 247 -10.31 -11.33 -12.30
C GLN A 247 -10.36 -9.93 -12.95
N VAL A 248 -9.78 -8.91 -12.30
CA VAL A 248 -10.00 -7.52 -12.71
C VAL A 248 -8.78 -6.87 -13.39
N GLN A 249 -7.58 -7.42 -13.20
CA GLN A 249 -6.33 -6.90 -13.77
C GLN A 249 -5.43 -8.04 -14.30
N PRO A 250 -5.89 -8.82 -15.29
CA PRO A 250 -5.15 -10.00 -15.77
C PRO A 250 -3.75 -9.65 -16.33
N VAL A 251 -3.57 -8.47 -16.90
CA VAL A 251 -2.25 -7.97 -17.37
C VAL A 251 -1.27 -7.82 -16.20
N LYS A 252 -1.74 -7.30 -15.07
CA LYS A 252 -0.92 -7.20 -13.86
C LYS A 252 -0.54 -8.58 -13.32
N LEU A 253 -1.50 -9.51 -13.25
CA LEU A 253 -1.22 -10.86 -12.82
C LEU A 253 -0.17 -11.52 -13.71
N ALA A 254 -0.36 -11.47 -15.03
CA ALA A 254 0.58 -12.07 -15.97
C ALA A 254 1.99 -11.45 -15.85
N ALA A 255 2.09 -10.14 -15.58
CA ALA A 255 3.37 -9.49 -15.32
C ALA A 255 3.99 -9.91 -13.98
N MET A 256 3.19 -10.03 -12.90
CA MET A 256 3.64 -10.53 -11.58
C MET A 256 4.20 -11.94 -11.67
N GLU A 257 3.59 -12.77 -12.50
CA GLU A 257 3.95 -14.18 -12.65
C GLU A 257 4.97 -14.42 -13.78
N GLY A 258 5.26 -13.39 -14.59
CA GLY A 258 6.16 -13.51 -15.75
C GLY A 258 5.58 -14.42 -16.83
N GLU A 259 4.26 -14.44 -16.99
CA GLU A 259 3.56 -15.26 -17.95
C GLU A 259 3.44 -14.54 -19.29
N TRP A 260 4.33 -14.86 -20.22
CA TRP A 260 4.31 -14.27 -21.57
C TRP A 260 3.32 -14.94 -22.50
N GLN A 261 3.10 -16.23 -22.35
CA GLN A 261 2.16 -17.01 -23.14
C GLN A 261 1.06 -17.54 -22.22
N THR A 262 -0.12 -17.79 -22.76
CA THR A 262 -1.18 -18.43 -22.00
C THR A 262 -0.75 -19.84 -21.62
N GLU A 263 -0.63 -20.08 -20.32
CA GLU A 263 -0.31 -21.41 -19.78
C GLU A 263 -1.58 -22.25 -19.69
N PRO A 264 -1.58 -23.45 -20.33
CA PRO A 264 -2.71 -24.35 -20.20
C PRO A 264 -2.85 -24.84 -18.77
N ALA A 265 -4.06 -25.28 -18.43
CA ALA A 265 -4.31 -25.89 -17.12
C ALA A 265 -3.64 -27.27 -17.01
N PRO A 266 -3.04 -27.59 -15.85
CA PRO A 266 -2.83 -26.76 -14.66
C PRO A 266 -1.59 -25.85 -14.79
N ALA A 267 -1.80 -24.53 -14.66
CA ALA A 267 -0.75 -23.55 -14.89
C ALA A 267 0.38 -23.63 -13.84
N PRO A 268 1.66 -23.65 -14.25
CA PRO A 268 2.80 -23.70 -13.36
C PRO A 268 3.15 -22.33 -12.78
N PHE A 269 3.71 -22.31 -11.58
CA PHE A 269 4.18 -21.09 -10.91
C PHE A 269 5.68 -20.89 -11.13
N HIS A 270 6.09 -19.71 -11.61
CA HIS A 270 7.48 -19.35 -11.76
C HIS A 270 8.07 -18.89 -10.42
N VAL A 271 8.85 -19.74 -9.75
CA VAL A 271 9.53 -19.36 -8.48
C VAL A 271 10.61 -18.31 -8.75
N VAL A 272 11.40 -18.55 -9.78
CA VAL A 272 12.44 -17.64 -10.27
C VAL A 272 12.33 -17.58 -11.78
N ALA A 273 12.35 -16.40 -12.36
CA ALA A 273 12.41 -16.20 -13.80
C ALA A 273 13.24 -14.95 -14.13
N TRP A 274 13.76 -14.91 -15.36
CA TRP A 274 14.45 -13.73 -15.89
C TRP A 274 13.68 -13.19 -17.10
N PRO A 275 12.70 -12.27 -16.87
CA PRO A 275 11.91 -11.70 -17.95
C PRO A 275 12.73 -10.80 -18.85
N GLU A 276 12.62 -11.02 -20.17
CA GLU A 276 13.19 -10.20 -21.24
C GLU A 276 12.06 -9.50 -21.99
N GLN A 277 11.87 -8.20 -21.71
CA GLN A 277 10.76 -7.39 -22.24
C GLN A 277 10.76 -7.34 -23.78
N ASP A 278 11.92 -7.08 -24.39
CA ASP A 278 12.04 -6.89 -25.84
C ASP A 278 11.79 -8.21 -26.62
N GLN A 279 12.11 -9.35 -25.98
CA GLN A 279 11.92 -10.67 -26.59
C GLN A 279 10.60 -11.32 -26.18
N GLU A 280 9.86 -10.68 -25.28
CA GLU A 280 8.56 -11.14 -24.76
C GLU A 280 8.62 -12.61 -24.30
N ARG A 281 9.64 -12.93 -23.50
CA ARG A 281 9.91 -14.28 -22.95
C ARG A 281 10.68 -14.22 -21.63
N ASN A 282 10.79 -15.35 -20.98
CA ASN A 282 11.76 -15.55 -19.90
C ASN A 282 13.01 -16.24 -20.45
N ALA A 283 14.22 -15.65 -20.25
CA ALA A 283 15.49 -16.30 -20.63
C ALA A 283 15.73 -17.57 -19.81
N PHE A 284 15.27 -17.58 -18.56
CA PHE A 284 15.32 -18.70 -17.64
C PHE A 284 14.06 -18.69 -16.77
N ALA A 285 13.54 -19.86 -16.41
CA ALA A 285 12.45 -20.00 -15.46
C ALA A 285 12.54 -21.34 -14.69
N LEU A 286 12.43 -21.25 -13.36
CA LEU A 286 12.24 -22.40 -12.48
C LEU A 286 10.77 -22.46 -12.10
N LYS A 287 10.08 -23.53 -12.48
CA LYS A 287 8.63 -23.69 -12.35
C LYS A 287 8.26 -24.75 -11.30
N ILE A 288 7.21 -24.46 -10.52
CA ILE A 288 6.50 -25.48 -9.74
C ILE A 288 5.21 -25.81 -10.49
N PRO A 289 5.00 -27.09 -10.89
CA PRO A 289 3.81 -27.49 -11.64
C PRO A 289 2.52 -27.21 -10.88
N ALA A 290 1.46 -26.79 -11.58
CA ALA A 290 0.09 -26.63 -11.11
C ALA A 290 -0.15 -25.55 -10.04
N LEU A 291 0.88 -24.97 -9.43
CA LEU A 291 0.73 -24.08 -8.29
C LEU A 291 0.07 -22.74 -8.68
N LEU A 292 0.38 -22.18 -9.85
CA LEU A 292 -0.23 -20.91 -10.30
C LEU A 292 -1.74 -21.06 -10.55
N GLY A 293 -2.17 -22.17 -11.14
CA GLY A 293 -3.59 -22.45 -11.32
C GLY A 293 -4.37 -22.41 -9.99
N ILE A 294 -3.80 -23.00 -8.94
CA ILE A 294 -4.40 -22.99 -7.60
C ILE A 294 -4.43 -21.57 -7.04
N LEU A 295 -3.33 -20.83 -7.10
CA LEU A 295 -3.23 -19.47 -6.51
C LEU A 295 -4.05 -18.42 -7.26
N ALA A 296 -4.01 -18.43 -8.60
CA ALA A 296 -4.64 -17.38 -9.41
C ALA A 296 -6.11 -17.63 -9.73
N THR A 297 -6.51 -18.92 -9.87
CA THR A 297 -7.87 -19.27 -10.35
C THR A 297 -8.65 -20.14 -9.37
N HIS A 298 -8.04 -20.56 -8.26
CA HIS A 298 -8.58 -21.55 -7.31
C HIS A 298 -9.04 -22.85 -8.03
N SER A 299 -8.39 -23.18 -9.16
CA SER A 299 -8.76 -24.31 -10.02
C SER A 299 -7.53 -24.94 -10.69
N LEU A 300 -7.62 -26.24 -10.95
CA LEU A 300 -6.62 -26.96 -11.74
C LEU A 300 -7.00 -27.03 -13.23
N ASP A 301 -8.21 -26.61 -13.59
CA ASP A 301 -8.79 -26.78 -14.92
C ASP A 301 -8.89 -25.49 -15.74
N LYS A 302 -8.52 -24.33 -15.13
CA LYS A 302 -8.56 -23.04 -15.81
C LYS A 302 -7.18 -22.63 -16.30
N PRO A 303 -7.06 -22.16 -17.54
CA PRO A 303 -5.81 -21.58 -18.05
C PRO A 303 -5.55 -20.21 -17.39
N VAL A 304 -4.29 -19.79 -17.35
CA VAL A 304 -3.89 -18.44 -16.94
C VAL A 304 -3.45 -17.69 -18.20
N PRO A 305 -4.11 -16.55 -18.54
CA PRO A 305 -3.81 -15.79 -19.74
C PRO A 305 -2.41 -15.16 -19.66
N GLY A 306 -1.66 -15.25 -20.76
CA GLY A 306 -0.35 -14.63 -20.90
C GLY A 306 -0.40 -13.25 -21.55
N LEU A 307 0.67 -12.48 -21.33
CA LEU A 307 0.79 -11.08 -21.79
C LEU A 307 0.59 -10.93 -23.30
N LYS A 308 1.06 -11.88 -24.14
CA LYS A 308 0.90 -11.82 -25.59
C LYS A 308 -0.55 -11.87 -26.03
N ASN A 309 -1.35 -12.72 -25.40
CA ASN A 309 -2.78 -12.82 -25.69
C ASN A 309 -3.51 -11.56 -25.22
N LEU A 310 -3.20 -11.10 -23.99
CA LEU A 310 -3.79 -9.87 -23.43
C LEU A 310 -3.43 -8.61 -24.24
N MET A 311 -2.19 -8.52 -24.75
CA MET A 311 -1.81 -7.46 -25.69
C MET A 311 -2.64 -7.52 -26.99
N ALA A 312 -2.86 -8.71 -27.54
CA ALA A 312 -3.68 -8.85 -28.74
C ALA A 312 -5.13 -8.41 -28.52
N GLU A 313 -5.70 -8.68 -27.35
CA GLU A 313 -7.03 -8.22 -26.93
C GLU A 313 -7.10 -6.69 -26.77
N THR A 314 -5.98 -6.01 -26.56
CA THR A 314 -5.91 -4.55 -26.48
C THR A 314 -6.14 -3.88 -27.86
N TYR A 315 -5.83 -4.54 -28.97
CA TYR A 315 -5.94 -3.95 -30.30
C TYR A 315 -7.37 -3.46 -30.64
N PRO A 316 -8.43 -4.26 -30.52
CA PRO A 316 -9.79 -3.79 -30.79
C PRO A 316 -10.22 -2.67 -29.81
N ARG A 317 -9.74 -2.67 -28.58
CA ARG A 317 -10.01 -1.58 -27.63
C ARG A 317 -9.34 -0.27 -28.06
N LEU A 318 -8.10 -0.31 -28.57
CA LEU A 318 -7.42 0.85 -29.14
C LEU A 318 -8.15 1.42 -30.37
N GLN A 319 -8.74 0.56 -31.21
CA GLN A 319 -9.53 1.01 -32.36
C GLN A 319 -10.81 1.72 -31.91
N ARG A 320 -11.59 1.14 -31.00
CA ARG A 320 -12.79 1.76 -30.43
C ARG A 320 -12.44 3.04 -29.66
N GLY A 321 -11.36 2.99 -28.87
CA GLY A 321 -10.86 4.14 -28.12
C GLY A 321 -10.44 5.31 -29.02
N ARG A 322 -9.83 5.02 -30.17
CA ARG A 322 -9.56 6.04 -31.19
C ARG A 322 -10.83 6.75 -31.66
N MET A 323 -11.87 5.98 -31.95
CA MET A 323 -13.16 6.56 -32.40
C MET A 323 -13.79 7.37 -31.25
N ALA A 324 -13.78 6.85 -30.02
CA ALA A 324 -14.27 7.59 -28.86
C ALA A 324 -13.51 8.91 -28.66
N TRP A 325 -12.19 8.90 -28.83
CA TRP A 325 -11.35 10.09 -28.73
C TRP A 325 -11.73 11.15 -29.78
N LEU A 326 -11.92 10.76 -31.03
CA LEU A 326 -12.31 11.68 -32.12
C LEU A 326 -13.69 12.28 -31.85
N LEU A 327 -14.68 11.47 -31.47
CA LEU A 327 -16.03 11.93 -31.11
C LEU A 327 -15.99 12.89 -29.90
N MET A 328 -15.19 12.59 -28.89
CA MET A 328 -15.00 13.47 -27.72
C MET A 328 -14.44 14.84 -28.16
N GLN A 329 -13.49 14.87 -29.09
CA GLN A 329 -12.96 16.11 -29.65
C GLN A 329 -14.07 16.94 -30.35
N GLU A 330 -14.91 16.31 -31.15
CA GLU A 330 -16.06 16.97 -31.81
C GLU A 330 -17.04 17.53 -30.79
N ILE A 331 -17.38 16.74 -29.76
CA ILE A 331 -18.28 17.16 -28.67
C ILE A 331 -17.68 18.34 -27.88
N SER A 332 -16.38 18.33 -27.62
CA SER A 332 -15.68 19.42 -26.93
C SER A 332 -15.65 20.71 -27.75
N GLN A 333 -15.71 20.61 -29.07
CA GLN A 333 -15.81 21.74 -30.02
C GLN A 333 -17.26 22.23 -30.20
N GLY A 334 -18.24 21.61 -29.52
CA GLY A 334 -19.64 22.03 -29.54
C GLY A 334 -20.55 21.22 -30.46
N ASN A 335 -20.05 20.17 -31.15
CA ASN A 335 -20.90 19.27 -31.90
C ASN A 335 -21.68 18.33 -30.97
N ARG A 336 -22.95 18.68 -30.70
CA ARG A 336 -23.84 17.90 -29.83
C ARG A 336 -25.00 17.26 -30.57
N GLU A 337 -24.80 16.92 -31.84
CA GLU A 337 -25.82 16.23 -32.60
C GLU A 337 -26.15 14.86 -32.00
N PRO A 338 -27.43 14.44 -31.94
CA PRO A 338 -27.86 13.22 -31.25
C PRO A 338 -27.12 11.96 -31.71
N HIS A 339 -26.75 11.87 -32.99
CA HIS A 339 -26.02 10.71 -33.52
C HIS A 339 -24.55 10.68 -33.02
N VAL A 340 -23.90 11.83 -32.83
CA VAL A 340 -22.54 11.93 -32.29
C VAL A 340 -22.52 11.53 -30.80
N LEU A 341 -23.49 12.04 -30.04
CA LEU A 341 -23.62 11.70 -28.62
C LEU A 341 -23.92 10.21 -28.41
N GLN A 342 -24.80 9.64 -29.26
CA GLN A 342 -25.09 8.20 -29.19
C GLN A 342 -23.87 7.36 -29.55
N ALA A 343 -23.19 7.66 -30.65
CA ALA A 343 -21.97 6.95 -31.04
C ALA A 343 -20.88 7.03 -29.99
N PHE A 344 -20.73 8.16 -29.31
CA PHE A 344 -19.79 8.29 -28.22
C PHE A 344 -20.16 7.38 -27.02
N ARG A 345 -21.42 7.38 -26.58
CA ARG A 345 -21.88 6.54 -25.48
C ARG A 345 -21.63 5.04 -25.68
N GLU A 346 -21.68 4.58 -26.94
CA GLU A 346 -21.39 3.18 -27.28
C GLU A 346 -19.89 2.84 -27.18
N LEU A 347 -19.02 3.86 -27.20
CA LEU A 347 -17.56 3.71 -27.25
C LEU A 347 -16.83 4.30 -26.03
N GLU A 348 -17.53 5.03 -25.16
CA GLU A 348 -16.93 5.77 -24.05
C GLU A 348 -16.12 4.88 -23.08
N GLY A 349 -16.51 3.61 -22.92
CA GLY A 349 -15.81 2.64 -22.09
C GLY A 349 -14.37 2.33 -22.56
N ASP A 350 -14.03 2.65 -23.81
CA ASP A 350 -12.67 2.49 -24.35
C ASP A 350 -11.95 3.85 -24.56
N LEU A 351 -12.51 4.97 -24.07
CA LEU A 351 -11.91 6.30 -24.22
C LEU A 351 -10.48 6.36 -23.66
N GLY A 352 -10.20 5.69 -22.52
CA GLY A 352 -8.88 5.59 -21.94
C GLY A 352 -7.84 4.97 -22.89
N TYR A 353 -8.26 4.00 -23.71
CA TYR A 353 -7.40 3.41 -24.76
C TYR A 353 -7.16 4.38 -25.92
N GLY A 354 -8.10 5.26 -26.22
CA GLY A 354 -7.91 6.38 -27.14
C GLY A 354 -6.87 7.37 -26.59
N MET A 355 -6.97 7.70 -25.30
CA MET A 355 -5.95 8.50 -24.62
C MET A 355 -4.58 7.80 -24.67
N LEU A 356 -4.49 6.50 -24.41
CA LEU A 356 -3.23 5.75 -24.49
C LEU A 356 -2.64 5.79 -25.90
N LEU A 357 -3.48 5.61 -26.93
CA LEU A 357 -3.03 5.63 -28.32
C LEU A 357 -2.48 6.99 -28.73
N SER A 358 -3.04 8.10 -28.24
CA SER A 358 -2.61 9.45 -28.60
C SER A 358 -1.15 9.76 -28.21
N ARG A 359 -0.57 9.02 -27.27
CA ARG A 359 0.86 9.08 -26.94
C ARG A 359 1.74 8.61 -28.10
N TYR A 360 1.26 7.63 -28.87
CA TYR A 360 2.02 6.98 -29.96
C TYR A 360 1.61 7.49 -31.34
N ALA A 361 0.44 8.07 -31.43
CA ALA A 361 -0.14 8.59 -32.67
C ALA A 361 -0.66 10.03 -32.46
N PRO A 362 0.18 11.07 -32.64
CA PRO A 362 -0.24 12.47 -32.50
C PRO A 362 -1.37 12.86 -33.45
N ASP A 363 -1.40 12.31 -34.68
CA ASP A 363 -2.52 12.44 -35.60
C ASP A 363 -3.45 11.23 -35.46
N MET A 364 -4.52 11.39 -34.71
CA MET A 364 -5.52 10.35 -34.47
C MET A 364 -6.40 10.07 -35.73
N ASN A 365 -6.37 10.92 -36.75
CA ASN A 365 -7.07 10.66 -38.00
C ASN A 365 -6.35 9.62 -38.85
N HIS A 366 -5.00 9.58 -38.80
CA HIS A 366 -4.17 8.70 -39.62
C HIS A 366 -3.22 7.87 -38.75
N VAL A 367 -3.74 6.83 -38.08
CA VAL A 367 -2.96 5.95 -37.22
C VAL A 367 -2.42 4.76 -37.99
N THR A 368 -1.11 4.56 -38.00
CA THR A 368 -0.43 3.47 -38.70
C THR A 368 -0.45 2.18 -37.89
N ALA A 369 -0.28 1.03 -38.56
CA ALA A 369 -0.14 -0.27 -37.88
C ALA A 369 1.01 -0.30 -36.88
N ALA A 370 2.13 0.35 -37.19
CA ALA A 370 3.28 0.44 -36.27
C ALA A 370 2.94 1.21 -34.98
N GLN A 371 2.13 2.28 -35.06
CA GLN A 371 1.67 3.04 -33.90
C GLN A 371 0.70 2.23 -33.03
N TYR A 372 -0.21 1.46 -33.63
CA TYR A 372 -1.04 0.51 -32.86
C TYR A 372 -0.19 -0.53 -32.14
N GLN A 373 0.80 -1.12 -32.81
CA GLN A 373 1.71 -2.08 -32.17
C GLN A 373 2.51 -1.46 -31.01
N ALA A 374 2.98 -0.22 -31.17
CA ALA A 374 3.67 0.50 -30.12
C ALA A 374 2.74 0.75 -28.92
N ALA A 375 1.47 1.13 -29.15
CA ALA A 375 0.48 1.32 -28.11
C ALA A 375 0.11 0.02 -27.40
N MET A 376 -0.02 -1.11 -28.13
CA MET A 376 -0.24 -2.44 -27.52
C MET A 376 0.90 -2.84 -26.58
N ARG A 377 2.15 -2.66 -27.01
CA ARG A 377 3.32 -2.92 -26.14
C ARG A 377 3.38 -1.96 -24.95
N GLY A 378 2.99 -0.72 -25.16
CA GLY A 378 2.91 0.28 -24.10
C GLY A 378 1.76 0.09 -23.12
N ALA A 379 0.80 -0.79 -23.42
CA ALA A 379 -0.32 -1.12 -22.54
C ALA A 379 0.04 -2.11 -21.43
N ILE A 380 1.23 -2.71 -21.47
CA ILE A 380 1.73 -3.63 -20.44
C ILE A 380 2.82 -2.96 -19.61
N PRO A 381 2.91 -3.27 -18.30
CA PRO A 381 4.01 -2.79 -17.45
C PRO A 381 5.33 -3.47 -17.82
N GLN A 382 6.45 -2.92 -17.35
CA GLN A 382 7.71 -3.63 -17.41
C GLN A 382 7.66 -4.85 -16.46
N VAL A 383 7.85 -6.03 -17.02
CA VAL A 383 7.60 -7.30 -16.34
C VAL A 383 8.64 -7.59 -15.25
N ALA A 384 9.93 -7.39 -15.54
CA ALA A 384 10.99 -7.75 -14.60
C ALA A 384 10.88 -7.05 -13.23
N PRO A 385 10.65 -5.72 -13.13
CA PRO A 385 10.45 -5.06 -11.83
C PRO A 385 9.21 -5.56 -11.08
N VAL A 386 8.10 -5.81 -11.78
CA VAL A 386 6.86 -6.32 -11.17
C VAL A 386 7.05 -7.74 -10.65
N PHE A 387 7.65 -8.62 -11.45
CA PHE A 387 7.96 -9.98 -11.10
C PHE A 387 8.84 -10.06 -9.84
N TRP A 388 9.97 -9.37 -9.84
CA TRP A 388 10.91 -9.45 -8.73
C TRP A 388 10.41 -8.81 -7.45
N SER A 389 9.70 -7.69 -7.52
CA SER A 389 9.10 -7.09 -6.32
C SER A 389 8.05 -8.01 -5.69
N PHE A 390 7.25 -8.70 -6.49
CA PHE A 390 6.33 -9.71 -5.98
C PHE A 390 7.07 -10.87 -5.29
N ARG A 391 8.13 -11.39 -5.89
CA ARG A 391 8.95 -12.47 -5.31
C ARG A 391 9.63 -12.05 -4.00
N ILE A 392 10.12 -10.82 -3.91
CA ILE A 392 10.72 -10.25 -2.68
C ILE A 392 9.65 -10.16 -1.59
N MET A 393 8.46 -9.63 -1.90
CA MET A 393 7.35 -9.54 -0.94
C MET A 393 6.99 -10.92 -0.38
N VAL A 394 6.74 -11.90 -1.24
CA VAL A 394 6.36 -13.27 -0.84
C VAL A 394 7.49 -13.97 -0.07
N GLY A 395 8.74 -13.80 -0.50
CA GLY A 395 9.91 -14.36 0.18
C GLY A 395 10.08 -13.80 1.60
N CYS A 396 10.01 -12.48 1.75
CA CYS A 396 10.07 -11.83 3.07
C CYS A 396 8.88 -12.25 3.95
N GLY A 397 7.66 -12.33 3.40
CA GLY A 397 6.47 -12.79 4.12
C GLY A 397 6.62 -14.24 4.63
N SER A 398 7.16 -15.12 3.81
CA SER A 398 7.44 -16.52 4.18
C SER A 398 8.49 -16.62 5.29
N LEU A 399 9.56 -15.83 5.21
CA LEU A 399 10.57 -15.76 6.27
C LEU A 399 9.98 -15.19 7.57
N LEU A 400 9.14 -14.16 7.50
CA LEU A 400 8.45 -13.60 8.66
C LEU A 400 7.54 -14.63 9.32
N LEU A 401 6.78 -15.42 8.55
CA LEU A 401 5.97 -16.51 9.08
C LEU A 401 6.84 -17.50 9.87
N LEU A 402 7.97 -17.93 9.30
CA LEU A 402 8.89 -18.84 9.97
C LEU A 402 9.43 -18.25 11.28
N VAL A 403 9.88 -17.01 11.26
CA VAL A 403 10.38 -16.29 12.45
C VAL A 403 9.31 -16.19 13.53
N MET A 404 8.08 -15.79 13.17
CA MET A 404 6.96 -15.66 14.09
C MET A 404 6.56 -17.01 14.71
N LEU A 405 6.49 -18.07 13.92
CA LEU A 405 6.17 -19.41 14.44
C LEU A 405 7.23 -19.93 15.40
N ILE A 406 8.52 -19.78 15.08
CA ILE A 406 9.62 -20.18 15.96
C ILE A 406 9.57 -19.37 17.26
N ALA A 407 9.38 -18.05 17.18
CA ALA A 407 9.26 -17.17 18.33
C ALA A 407 8.06 -17.54 19.20
N LEU A 408 6.91 -17.80 18.60
CA LEU A 408 5.69 -18.22 19.30
C LEU A 408 5.90 -19.55 20.05
N VAL A 409 6.46 -20.56 19.39
CA VAL A 409 6.72 -21.87 20.01
C VAL A 409 7.63 -21.74 21.23
N GLN A 410 8.70 -20.94 21.14
CA GLN A 410 9.62 -20.76 22.26
C GLN A 410 9.00 -19.90 23.39
N THR A 411 8.14 -18.95 23.02
CA THR A 411 7.36 -18.15 23.99
C THR A 411 6.39 -19.04 24.77
N LEU A 412 5.61 -19.88 24.09
CA LEU A 412 4.66 -20.80 24.71
C LEU A 412 5.33 -21.86 25.60
N ARG A 413 6.55 -22.24 25.26
CA ARG A 413 7.38 -23.13 26.09
C ARG A 413 8.00 -22.43 27.31
N GLY A 414 7.87 -21.11 27.43
CA GLY A 414 8.50 -20.30 28.49
C GLY A 414 10.04 -20.29 28.44
N LYS A 415 10.63 -20.54 27.25
CA LYS A 415 12.09 -20.72 27.09
C LYS A 415 12.75 -19.67 26.21
N ILE A 416 12.06 -18.58 25.90
CA ILE A 416 12.56 -17.60 24.94
C ILE A 416 13.88 -16.95 25.37
N ASP A 417 14.07 -16.66 26.66
CA ASP A 417 15.28 -16.07 27.19
C ASP A 417 16.47 -17.04 27.23
N GLN A 418 16.20 -18.36 27.18
CA GLN A 418 17.24 -19.41 27.14
C GLN A 418 17.79 -19.64 25.72
N HIS A 419 17.03 -19.25 24.66
CA HIS A 419 17.36 -19.52 23.27
C HIS A 419 17.91 -18.27 22.57
N ARG A 420 19.15 -17.90 22.89
CA ARG A 420 19.81 -16.70 22.32
C ARG A 420 19.81 -16.64 20.80
N TRP A 421 19.79 -17.79 20.11
CA TRP A 421 19.73 -17.83 18.65
C TRP A 421 18.38 -17.32 18.10
N VAL A 422 17.24 -17.61 18.78
CA VAL A 422 15.93 -17.10 18.41
C VAL A 422 15.86 -15.58 18.58
N LEU A 423 16.42 -15.06 19.67
CA LEU A 423 16.51 -13.62 19.92
C LEU A 423 17.36 -12.92 18.85
N LYS A 424 18.49 -13.54 18.44
CA LYS A 424 19.32 -13.01 17.36
C LYS A 424 18.59 -13.06 16.00
N MET A 425 17.90 -14.17 15.73
CA MET A 425 17.08 -14.31 14.52
C MET A 425 16.01 -13.20 14.46
N ALA A 426 15.26 -12.99 15.55
CA ALA A 426 14.29 -11.90 15.62
C ALA A 426 14.96 -10.53 15.37
N LEU A 427 16.13 -10.28 15.99
CA LEU A 427 16.86 -9.02 15.83
C LEU A 427 17.25 -8.75 14.35
N TRP A 428 17.75 -9.75 13.66
CA TRP A 428 18.15 -9.63 12.26
C TRP A 428 16.96 -9.55 11.28
N SER A 429 15.78 -9.93 11.74
CA SER A 429 14.56 -9.86 10.93
C SER A 429 13.89 -8.48 10.92
N LEU A 430 14.45 -7.48 11.60
CA LEU A 430 13.91 -6.12 11.67
C LEU A 430 13.53 -5.54 10.29
N PRO A 431 14.36 -5.61 9.25
CA PRO A 431 14.03 -4.97 7.97
C PRO A 431 12.98 -5.73 7.14
N LEU A 432 12.72 -7.00 7.41
CA LEU A 432 11.86 -7.85 6.57
C LEU A 432 10.43 -7.31 6.38
N PRO A 433 9.71 -6.81 7.41
CA PRO A 433 8.36 -6.26 7.21
C PRO A 433 8.35 -5.08 6.25
N TRP A 434 9.31 -4.15 6.41
CA TRP A 434 9.41 -2.98 5.54
C TRP A 434 9.76 -3.36 4.11
N ILE A 435 10.74 -4.24 3.91
CA ILE A 435 11.10 -4.74 2.57
C ILE A 435 9.88 -5.41 1.91
N ALA A 436 9.11 -6.21 2.65
CA ALA A 436 7.92 -6.86 2.13
C ALA A 436 6.84 -5.84 1.71
N ILE A 437 6.55 -4.85 2.56
CA ILE A 437 5.52 -3.84 2.32
C ILE A 437 5.91 -2.94 1.14
N GLU A 438 7.15 -2.45 1.10
CA GLU A 438 7.64 -1.60 0.02
C GLU A 438 7.64 -2.34 -1.32
N ALA A 439 8.09 -3.59 -1.33
CA ALA A 439 8.04 -4.44 -2.52
C ALA A 439 6.59 -4.70 -2.98
N GLY A 440 5.66 -4.91 -2.03
CA GLY A 440 4.24 -5.08 -2.31
C GLY A 440 3.59 -3.84 -2.91
N TRP A 441 3.88 -2.66 -2.37
CA TRP A 441 3.41 -1.39 -2.93
C TRP A 441 4.00 -1.12 -4.30
N PHE A 442 5.30 -1.32 -4.47
CA PHE A 442 5.95 -1.17 -5.76
C PHE A 442 5.31 -2.10 -6.82
N MET A 443 5.13 -3.37 -6.51
CA MET A 443 4.47 -4.34 -7.38
C MET A 443 3.05 -3.88 -7.77
N THR A 444 2.26 -3.46 -6.79
CA THR A 444 0.87 -3.06 -6.99
C THR A 444 0.74 -1.83 -7.91
N GLU A 445 1.53 -0.78 -7.66
CA GLU A 445 1.41 0.49 -8.37
C GLU A 445 2.19 0.50 -9.70
N PHE A 446 3.35 -0.13 -9.73
CA PHE A 446 4.12 -0.26 -10.96
C PHE A 446 3.48 -1.27 -11.91
N GLY A 447 2.87 -2.35 -11.37
CA GLY A 447 2.11 -3.34 -12.14
C GLY A 447 0.81 -2.79 -12.75
N ARG A 448 0.30 -1.64 -12.27
CA ARG A 448 -0.84 -0.94 -12.88
C ARG A 448 -0.44 -0.10 -14.09
N GLN A 449 0.83 0.22 -14.28
CA GLN A 449 1.26 1.03 -15.42
C GLN A 449 0.90 0.36 -16.75
N PRO A 450 0.49 1.13 -17.78
CA PRO A 450 0.63 2.60 -17.91
C PRO A 450 -0.51 3.42 -17.30
N TRP A 451 -1.37 2.83 -16.50
CA TRP A 451 -2.59 3.45 -16.00
C TRP A 451 -2.39 4.20 -14.67
N ALA A 452 -2.89 5.41 -14.57
CA ALA A 452 -3.15 6.09 -13.29
C ALA A 452 -4.48 5.57 -12.70
N ILE A 453 -5.49 5.37 -13.53
CA ILE A 453 -6.74 4.68 -13.20
C ILE A 453 -6.94 3.61 -14.26
N GLN A 454 -7.09 2.37 -13.82
CA GLN A 454 -7.15 1.21 -14.70
C GLN A 454 -8.16 1.41 -15.85
N ASP A 455 -7.73 1.27 -17.08
CA ASP A 455 -8.49 1.38 -18.33
C ASP A 455 -9.15 2.76 -18.62
N ILE A 456 -9.11 3.70 -17.68
CA ILE A 456 -9.75 5.01 -17.76
C ILE A 456 -8.76 6.13 -18.06
N LEU A 457 -7.68 6.23 -17.29
CA LEU A 457 -6.74 7.35 -17.39
C LEU A 457 -5.29 6.86 -17.42
N PRO A 458 -4.60 7.02 -18.55
CA PRO A 458 -3.17 6.76 -18.62
C PRO A 458 -2.36 7.76 -17.77
N THR A 459 -1.30 7.28 -17.14
CA THR A 459 -0.43 8.10 -16.28
C THR A 459 0.15 9.31 -16.99
N TYR A 460 0.50 9.16 -18.27
CA TYR A 460 1.09 10.27 -19.02
C TYR A 460 0.12 11.44 -19.26
N SER A 461 -1.19 11.20 -19.25
CA SER A 461 -2.23 12.23 -19.37
C SER A 461 -2.62 12.85 -18.01
N ALA A 462 -2.23 12.24 -16.92
CA ALA A 462 -2.71 12.59 -15.58
C ALA A 462 -1.94 13.75 -14.91
N HIS A 463 -0.75 14.10 -15.40
CA HIS A 463 0.16 15.05 -14.75
C HIS A 463 -0.22 16.52 -14.96
N SER A 464 0.33 17.39 -14.12
CA SER A 464 0.23 18.85 -14.24
C SER A 464 1.16 19.40 -15.33
N ALA A 465 0.82 20.56 -15.86
CA ALA A 465 1.65 21.30 -16.81
C ALA A 465 2.83 22.00 -16.10
N LEU A 466 3.80 21.22 -15.64
CA LEU A 466 5.00 21.68 -14.97
C LEU A 466 6.24 21.55 -15.86
N THR A 467 7.26 22.33 -15.57
CA THR A 467 8.57 22.20 -16.23
C THR A 467 9.44 21.15 -15.54
N THR A 468 10.36 20.54 -16.29
CA THR A 468 11.35 19.60 -15.75
C THR A 468 12.17 20.20 -14.59
N GLY A 469 12.50 21.51 -14.67
CA GLY A 469 13.23 22.21 -13.62
C GLY A 469 12.45 22.34 -12.31
N GLN A 470 11.16 22.67 -12.40
CA GLN A 470 10.27 22.75 -11.22
C GLN A 470 10.12 21.38 -10.55
N LEU A 471 9.92 20.33 -11.34
CA LEU A 471 9.80 18.95 -10.82
C LEU A 471 11.12 18.46 -10.20
N ALA A 472 12.26 18.70 -10.85
CA ALA A 472 13.55 18.32 -10.30
C ALA A 472 13.84 19.03 -8.96
N PHE A 473 13.52 20.32 -8.86
CA PHE A 473 13.65 21.07 -7.63
C PHE A 473 12.75 20.53 -6.52
N SER A 474 11.45 20.33 -6.79
CA SER A 474 10.50 19.81 -5.80
C SER A 474 10.86 18.38 -5.37
N LEU A 475 11.31 17.53 -6.29
CA LEU A 475 11.75 16.17 -5.98
C LEU A 475 12.95 16.18 -5.03
N ILE A 476 13.98 17.00 -5.30
CA ILE A 476 15.15 17.14 -4.42
C ILE A 476 14.73 17.63 -3.03
N MET A 477 13.83 18.60 -2.95
CA MET A 477 13.32 19.13 -1.68
C MET A 477 12.56 18.08 -0.88
N ILE A 478 11.67 17.33 -1.51
CA ILE A 478 10.88 16.26 -0.85
C ILE A 478 11.81 15.15 -0.35
N VAL A 479 12.67 14.63 -1.22
CA VAL A 479 13.61 13.57 -0.83
C VAL A 479 14.54 14.03 0.28
N GLY A 480 15.06 15.27 0.21
CA GLY A 480 15.90 15.86 1.26
C GLY A 480 15.16 15.97 2.60
N LEU A 481 13.96 16.52 2.60
CA LEU A 481 13.13 16.67 3.80
C LEU A 481 12.77 15.31 4.42
N TYR A 482 12.32 14.35 3.62
CA TYR A 482 11.91 13.03 4.11
C TYR A 482 13.12 12.23 4.62
N THR A 483 14.28 12.38 4.00
CA THR A 483 15.51 11.79 4.51
C THR A 483 15.88 12.38 5.88
N LEU A 484 15.71 13.68 6.09
CA LEU A 484 15.90 14.30 7.39
C LEU A 484 14.90 13.76 8.44
N PHE A 485 13.63 13.59 8.06
CA PHE A 485 12.63 12.97 8.94
C PHE A 485 13.01 11.54 9.32
N LEU A 486 13.44 10.73 8.36
CA LEU A 486 13.88 9.37 8.62
C LEU A 486 15.11 9.32 9.54
N ILE A 487 16.09 10.19 9.34
CA ILE A 487 17.27 10.31 10.21
C ILE A 487 16.83 10.70 11.63
N ALA A 488 15.93 11.69 11.76
CA ALA A 488 15.41 12.11 13.05
C ALA A 488 14.66 10.99 13.76
N GLU A 489 13.82 10.23 13.03
CA GLU A 489 13.12 9.09 13.59
C GLU A 489 14.08 8.02 14.09
N VAL A 490 14.98 7.54 13.24
CA VAL A 490 15.95 6.50 13.60
C VAL A 490 16.78 6.93 14.82
N TYR A 491 17.20 8.19 14.86
CA TYR A 491 17.92 8.73 16.01
C TYR A 491 17.07 8.71 17.28
N LEU A 492 15.85 9.23 17.23
CA LEU A 492 14.95 9.30 18.38
C LEU A 492 14.52 7.90 18.85
N MET A 493 14.17 7.01 17.90
CA MET A 493 13.83 5.61 18.21
C MET A 493 14.98 4.90 18.92
N GLN A 494 16.21 5.03 18.42
CA GLN A 494 17.39 4.45 19.06
C GLN A 494 17.66 5.06 20.42
N LYS A 495 17.54 6.38 20.57
CA LYS A 495 17.74 7.08 21.84
C LYS A 495 16.79 6.55 22.91
N TYR A 496 15.48 6.55 22.65
CA TYR A 496 14.47 6.15 23.63
C TYR A 496 14.45 4.62 23.86
N ALA A 497 14.70 3.81 22.84
CA ALA A 497 14.88 2.38 23.02
C ALA A 497 16.12 2.05 23.89
N ARG A 498 17.22 2.82 23.76
CA ARG A 498 18.41 2.63 24.63
C ARG A 498 18.17 3.08 26.07
N LEU A 499 17.40 4.13 26.29
CA LEU A 499 17.02 4.57 27.64
C LEU A 499 16.24 3.48 28.37
N GLY A 500 15.24 2.92 27.73
CA GLY A 500 14.42 1.84 28.28
C GLY A 500 13.27 2.31 29.17
N PRO A 501 12.33 1.41 29.51
CA PRO A 501 11.17 1.71 30.35
C PRO A 501 11.51 2.23 31.75
N SER A 502 12.53 1.66 32.40
CA SER A 502 12.93 2.02 33.77
C SER A 502 13.42 3.46 33.90
N ALA A 503 14.19 3.95 32.94
CA ALA A 503 14.67 5.33 32.92
C ALA A 503 13.55 6.35 32.72
N MET A 504 12.52 5.99 31.95
CA MET A 504 11.36 6.88 31.74
C MET A 504 10.46 7.00 32.97
N GLN A 505 10.49 6.04 33.87
CA GLN A 505 9.77 6.12 35.15
C GLN A 505 10.46 7.09 36.13
N SER A 506 11.79 7.20 36.10
CA SER A 506 12.55 8.10 36.95
C SER A 506 12.48 9.57 36.60
N GLU A 507 12.08 9.91 35.35
CA GLU A 507 11.88 11.29 34.92
C GLU A 507 10.52 11.90 35.34
N GLN A 508 9.64 11.11 35.95
CA GLN A 508 8.38 11.64 36.51
C GLN A 508 8.68 12.29 37.89
N PRO A 509 8.29 13.56 38.10
CA PRO A 509 8.44 14.15 39.42
C PRO A 509 7.70 13.31 40.46
N THR A 510 8.42 12.92 41.50
CA THR A 510 7.90 12.24 42.67
C THR A 510 6.76 13.08 43.22
N GLN A 511 5.50 12.70 42.96
CA GLN A 511 4.39 13.30 43.66
C GLN A 511 4.56 12.94 45.14
N GLN A 512 4.97 13.93 45.93
CA GLN A 512 4.90 13.90 47.36
C GLN A 512 3.50 13.45 47.76
N GLN A 513 3.44 12.32 48.46
CA GLN A 513 2.27 11.94 49.24
C GLN A 513 2.02 13.05 50.26
N GLY A 514 1.00 13.82 50.06
CA GLY A 514 0.41 14.76 50.96
C GLY A 514 -1.07 14.44 51.16
#